data_57448713dace837db56c6da5813c3109
#
_entry.id   57448713dace837db56c6da5813c3109
#
_cell.length_a   1.000
_cell.length_b   1.000
_cell.length_c   1.000
_cell.angle_alpha   90.00
_cell.angle_beta   90.00
_cell.angle_gamma   90.00
#
_symmetry.space_group_name_H-M   'P 1'
#
loop_
_entity.id
_entity.type
_entity.pdbx_description
1 polymer ?
#
loop_
_entity_poly.entity_id
_entity_poly.type
_entity_poly.pdbx_seq_one_letter_code
_entity_poly.pdbx_strand_id
1 'polypeptide(L)'
;MERPYVFMQRALVTFKAAGLHSPLAGPAQEEFWLQLWVERYGALEASLFTGCIKKLAGERYFPRLHDMDEAVQDAQKRLLAAHAGAPGRLS
;
A
#
# COMPACT_ATOMS: atom_id res chain seq x y z
N MET A 1 13.01 -14.01 1.86
CA MET A 1 12.10 -12.93 2.24
C MET A 1 12.49 -11.65 1.52
N GLU A 2 11.54 -11.00 0.92
CA GLU A 2 11.85 -9.75 0.23
C GLU A 2 11.95 -8.61 1.22
N ARG A 3 12.85 -7.69 0.90
CA ARG A 3 13.03 -6.51 1.74
C ARG A 3 11.90 -5.52 1.50
N PRO A 4 11.48 -4.79 2.53
CA PRO A 4 10.43 -3.78 2.37
C PRO A 4 10.72 -2.77 1.26
N TYR A 5 11.99 -2.43 1.09
CA TYR A 5 12.38 -1.48 0.04
C TYR A 5 11.97 -1.99 -1.36
N VAL A 6 12.15 -3.28 -1.61
CA VAL A 6 11.77 -3.88 -2.90
C VAL A 6 10.27 -3.79 -3.12
N PHE A 7 9.48 -4.06 -2.09
CA PHE A 7 8.03 -3.91 -2.17
C PHE A 7 7.64 -2.47 -2.49
N MET A 8 8.32 -1.50 -1.89
CA MET A 8 8.03 -0.09 -2.16
C MET A 8 8.40 0.30 -3.59
N GLN A 9 9.51 -0.22 -4.09
CA GLN A 9 9.89 0.01 -5.48
C GLN A 9 8.84 -0.55 -6.44
N ARG A 10 8.34 -1.75 -6.15
CA ARG A 10 7.29 -2.37 -6.96
C ARG A 10 6.00 -1.54 -6.91
N ALA A 11 5.69 -0.99 -5.75
CA ALA A 11 4.51 -0.14 -5.60
C ALA A 11 4.62 1.09 -6.49
N LEU A 12 5.77 1.74 -6.47
CA LEU A 12 6.01 2.92 -7.28
C LEU A 12 5.88 2.59 -8.77
N VAL A 13 6.48 1.48 -9.20
CA VAL A 13 6.38 1.02 -10.58
C VAL A 13 4.93 0.72 -10.94
N THR A 14 4.19 0.09 -10.03
CA THR A 14 2.78 -0.24 -10.25
C THR A 14 1.96 1.02 -10.48
N PHE A 15 2.16 2.05 -9.67
CA PHE A 15 1.43 3.30 -9.84
C PHE A 15 1.75 3.95 -11.18
N LYS A 16 3.02 3.96 -11.57
CA LYS A 16 3.43 4.52 -12.86
C LYS A 16 2.85 3.72 -14.01
N ALA A 17 2.88 2.41 -13.91
CA ALA A 17 2.35 1.52 -14.96
C ALA A 17 0.83 1.64 -15.09
N ALA A 18 0.16 2.00 -14.01
CA ALA A 18 -1.28 2.22 -14.02
C ALA A 18 -1.66 3.56 -14.67
N GLY A 19 -0.68 4.36 -15.06
CA GLY A 19 -0.93 5.64 -15.70
C GLY A 19 -1.07 6.80 -14.75
N LEU A 20 -0.77 6.61 -13.48
CA LEU A 20 -0.88 7.68 -12.50
C LEU A 20 0.31 8.63 -12.63
N HIS A 21 -0.01 9.91 -12.69
CA HIS A 21 1.04 10.91 -12.83
C HIS A 21 1.77 11.11 -11.51
N SER A 22 3.07 10.76 -11.51
CA SER A 22 3.87 10.90 -10.30
C SER A 22 4.22 12.36 -10.04
N PRO A 23 3.99 12.86 -8.82
CA PRO A 23 4.41 14.21 -8.46
C PRO A 23 5.88 14.31 -8.11
N LEU A 24 6.58 13.18 -8.13
CA LEU A 24 7.99 13.15 -7.74
C LEU A 24 8.87 13.68 -8.86
N ALA A 25 9.72 14.62 -8.53
CA ALA A 25 10.45 15.41 -9.52
C ALA A 25 11.79 14.81 -9.95
N GLY A 26 12.08 13.58 -9.57
CA GLY A 26 13.32 12.95 -10.01
C GLY A 26 13.80 11.91 -9.04
N PRO A 27 14.97 11.30 -9.31
CA PRO A 27 15.45 10.17 -8.51
C PRO A 27 15.61 10.49 -7.04
N ALA A 28 16.02 11.69 -6.71
CA ALA A 28 16.21 12.06 -5.30
C ALA A 28 14.89 12.06 -4.55
N GLN A 29 13.83 12.61 -5.14
CA GLN A 29 12.53 12.60 -4.51
C GLN A 29 11.92 11.21 -4.47
N GLU A 30 12.15 10.41 -5.50
CA GLU A 30 11.68 9.02 -5.53
C GLU A 30 12.35 8.23 -4.41
N GLU A 31 13.64 8.42 -4.21
CA GLU A 31 14.37 7.74 -3.14
C GLU A 31 13.83 8.14 -1.77
N PHE A 32 13.58 9.42 -1.56
CA PHE A 32 13.02 9.90 -0.32
C PHE A 32 11.62 9.31 -0.08
N TRP A 33 10.81 9.24 -1.12
CA TRP A 33 9.49 8.64 -1.06
C TRP A 33 9.59 7.15 -0.66
N LEU A 34 10.52 6.44 -1.28
CA LEU A 34 10.71 5.02 -0.97
C LEU A 34 11.08 4.81 0.48
N GLN A 35 12.01 5.62 0.98
CA GLN A 35 12.43 5.52 2.38
C GLN A 35 11.29 5.83 3.34
N LEU A 36 10.54 6.87 3.04
CA LEU A 36 9.41 7.26 3.87
C LEU A 36 8.36 6.16 3.94
N TRP A 37 8.07 5.54 2.82
CA TRP A 37 7.09 4.46 2.77
C TRP A 37 7.61 3.19 3.47
N VAL A 38 8.90 2.93 3.38
CA VAL A 38 9.49 1.80 4.12
C VAL A 38 9.31 2.01 5.62
N GLU A 39 9.54 3.22 6.10
CA GLU A 39 9.37 3.51 7.53
C GLU A 39 7.92 3.33 7.97
N ARG A 40 6.98 3.78 7.16
CA ARG A 40 5.57 3.75 7.56
C ARG A 40 4.91 2.40 7.33
N TYR A 41 5.29 1.71 6.26
CA TYR A 41 4.54 0.51 5.83
C TYR A 41 5.39 -0.73 5.69
N GLY A 42 6.68 -0.64 6.00
CA GLY A 42 7.58 -1.77 5.80
C GLY A 42 7.28 -2.98 6.67
N ALA A 43 6.56 -2.78 7.76
CA ALA A 43 6.20 -3.87 8.67
C ALA A 43 4.86 -4.52 8.33
N LEU A 44 4.16 -4.03 7.31
CA LEU A 44 2.88 -4.60 6.93
C LEU A 44 3.05 -5.97 6.31
N GLU A 45 2.07 -6.83 6.53
CA GLU A 45 2.05 -8.13 5.91
C GLU A 45 1.95 -7.96 4.39
N ALA A 46 2.68 -8.80 3.64
CA ALA A 46 2.86 -8.62 2.21
C ALA A 46 1.54 -8.62 1.42
N SER A 47 0.64 -9.51 1.74
CA SER A 47 -0.61 -9.58 0.99
C SER A 47 -1.52 -8.40 1.29
N LEU A 48 -1.49 -7.90 2.52
CA LEU A 48 -2.22 -6.71 2.88
C LEU A 48 -1.69 -5.50 2.12
N PHE A 49 -0.37 -5.35 2.10
CA PHE A 49 0.27 -4.26 1.39
C PHE A 49 -0.05 -4.30 -0.10
N THR A 50 0.10 -5.48 -0.71
CA THR A 50 -0.18 -5.66 -2.14
C THR A 50 -1.62 -5.32 -2.48
N GLY A 51 -2.56 -5.75 -1.62
CA GLY A 51 -3.97 -5.43 -1.81
C GLY A 51 -4.24 -3.94 -1.78
N CYS A 52 -3.60 -3.22 -0.86
CA CYS A 52 -3.73 -1.78 -0.78
C CYS A 52 -3.17 -1.09 -2.03
N ILE A 53 -2.02 -1.57 -2.50
CA ILE A 53 -1.40 -0.99 -3.70
C ILE A 53 -2.30 -1.19 -4.92
N LYS A 54 -2.88 -2.36 -5.08
CA LYS A 54 -3.80 -2.62 -6.19
C LYS A 54 -5.02 -1.71 -6.13
N LYS A 55 -5.56 -1.50 -4.94
CA LYS A 55 -6.70 -0.62 -4.77
C LYS A 55 -6.35 0.81 -5.18
N LEU A 56 -5.22 1.30 -4.70
CA LEU A 56 -4.80 2.68 -4.99
C LEU A 56 -4.41 2.85 -6.45
N ALA A 57 -3.89 1.82 -7.09
CA ALA A 57 -3.55 1.90 -8.50
C ALA A 57 -4.77 2.07 -9.40
N GLY A 58 -5.95 1.76 -8.88
CA GLY A 58 -7.20 1.98 -9.61
C GLY A 58 -7.76 3.39 -9.47
N GLU A 59 -7.13 4.23 -8.68
CA GLU A 59 -7.59 5.61 -8.51
C GLU A 59 -7.14 6.49 -9.67
N ARG A 60 -7.59 7.74 -9.66
CA ARG A 60 -7.30 8.68 -10.76
C ARG A 60 -6.01 9.43 -10.61
N TYR A 61 -5.42 9.40 -9.43
CA TYR A 61 -4.23 10.19 -9.13
C TYR A 61 -3.26 9.38 -8.29
N PHE A 62 -2.02 9.85 -8.28
CA PHE A 62 -0.95 9.21 -7.52
C PHE A 62 -1.28 9.30 -6.02
N PRO A 63 -1.25 8.19 -5.29
CA PRO A 63 -1.69 8.20 -3.89
C PRO A 63 -0.74 8.98 -3.00
N ARG A 64 -1.31 9.62 -1.98
CA ARG A 64 -0.57 10.29 -0.93
C ARG A 64 -0.50 9.38 0.29
N LEU A 65 0.28 9.81 1.28
CA LEU A 65 0.35 9.04 2.53
C LEU A 65 -1.03 8.86 3.15
N HIS A 66 -1.83 9.91 3.13
CA HIS A 66 -3.18 9.85 3.68
C HIS A 66 -4.02 8.77 2.99
N ASP A 67 -3.91 8.69 1.68
CA ASP A 67 -4.66 7.68 0.92
C ASP A 67 -4.23 6.27 1.28
N MET A 68 -2.93 6.06 1.45
CA MET A 68 -2.42 4.76 1.84
C MET A 68 -2.81 4.42 3.27
N ASP A 69 -2.75 5.39 4.17
CA ASP A 69 -3.17 5.17 5.56
C ASP A 69 -4.62 4.73 5.63
N GLU A 70 -5.50 5.37 4.86
CA GLU A 70 -6.91 4.99 4.81
C GLU A 70 -7.09 3.60 4.23
N ALA A 71 -6.36 3.28 3.17
CA ALA A 71 -6.45 1.96 2.55
C ALA A 71 -6.01 0.87 3.52
N VAL A 72 -4.93 1.13 4.26
CA VAL A 72 -4.42 0.17 5.25
C VAL A 72 -5.43 -0.02 6.38
N GLN A 73 -5.98 1.06 6.91
CA GLN A 73 -6.96 0.97 7.97
C GLN A 73 -8.20 0.20 7.52
N ASP A 74 -8.67 0.49 6.33
CA ASP A 74 -9.83 -0.19 5.77
C ASP A 74 -9.58 -1.68 5.58
N ALA A 75 -8.41 -2.03 5.05
CA ALA A 75 -8.03 -3.42 4.85
C ALA A 75 -7.91 -4.16 6.19
N GLN A 76 -7.34 -3.49 7.19
CA GLN A 76 -7.22 -4.09 8.52
C GLN A 76 -8.58 -4.31 9.17
N LYS A 77 -9.49 -3.37 8.99
CA LYS A 77 -10.85 -3.53 9.50
C LYS A 77 -11.56 -4.71 8.84
N ARG A 78 -11.38 -4.87 7.54
CA ARG A 78 -11.98 -6.00 6.84
C ARG A 78 -11.41 -7.33 7.32
N LEU A 79 -10.12 -7.36 7.56
CA LEU A 79 -9.47 -8.56 8.04
C LEU A 79 -9.97 -8.94 9.43
N LEU A 80 -10.09 -7.94 10.33
CA LEU A 80 -10.63 -8.18 11.66
C LEU A 80 -12.08 -8.63 11.60
N ALA A 81 -12.87 -8.01 10.74
CA ALA A 81 -14.27 -8.39 10.60
C ALA A 81 -14.40 -9.82 10.08
N ALA A 82 -13.54 -10.21 9.15
CA ALA A 82 -13.55 -11.56 8.63
C ALA A 82 -13.19 -12.58 9.71
N HIS A 83 -12.19 -12.24 10.53
CA HIS A 83 -11.79 -13.13 11.62
C HIS A 83 -12.85 -13.20 12.71
N ALA A 84 -13.46 -12.08 13.02
CA ALA A 84 -14.50 -12.04 14.03
C ALA A 84 -15.76 -12.77 13.56
N GLY A 85 -16.09 -12.61 12.30
CA GLY A 85 -17.31 -13.20 11.76
C GLY A 85 -17.21 -14.68 11.50
N ALA A 86 -16.02 -15.14 11.11
CA ALA A 86 -15.87 -16.52 10.71
C ALA A 86 -16.24 -17.52 11.80
N PRO A 87 -15.70 -17.41 13.00
CA PRO A 87 -16.10 -18.34 14.05
C PRO A 87 -17.46 -18.01 14.62
N GLY A 88 -17.76 -16.74 14.70
CA GLY A 88 -19.02 -16.33 15.27
C GLY A 88 -20.20 -16.82 14.50
N ARG A 89 -20.04 -16.89 13.23
CA ARG A 89 -21.10 -17.33 12.38
C ARG A 89 -21.41 -18.78 12.56
N LEU A 90 -20.47 -19.50 13.05
CA LEU A 90 -20.67 -20.89 13.36
C LEU A 90 -21.44 -21.11 14.60
N SER A 91 -21.55 -20.11 15.33
CA SER A 91 -22.35 -20.22 16.54
C SER A 91 -23.77 -20.47 16.16
#